data_9bbc9c98d3e94d46c5d4ecc435b5f9f9
#
_entry.id   9bbc9c98d3e94d46c5d4ecc435b5f9f9
#
_cell.length_a   1.000
_cell.length_b   1.000
_cell.length_c   1.000
_cell.angle_alpha   90.00
_cell.angle_beta   90.00
_cell.angle_gamma   90.00
#
_symmetry.space_group_name_H-M   'P 1'
#
loop_
_entity.id
_entity.type
_entity.pdbx_description
1 polymer ?
#
loop_
_entity_poly.entity_id
_entity_poly.type
_entity_poly.pdbx_seq_one_letter_code
_entity_poly.pdbx_strand_id
1 'polypeptide(L)'
;KESKLDPGERVILFTDLVGSTEMTHRLGDKDAMVLLRKHNSIIRNGLKVNEGREIKHTGDGIMASFLDADKALDFSNRIKEDFSDLNKKNEFGEDLKIKVGLHSGFPVEENNDLFGTSVQVAARVCDHASANETLLTSTAKEKCKNKNHNIQRSQNANFKGVSEEISIYHYIGSKI
;
A
#
# COMPACT_ATOMS: atom_id res chain seq x y z
N LYS A 1 3.90 13.31 -21.67
CA LYS A 1 3.39 12.24 -22.55
C LYS A 1 2.23 11.59 -21.86
N GLU A 2 1.06 11.75 -22.42
CA GLU A 2 -0.14 11.14 -21.89
C GLU A 2 0.03 9.62 -21.88
N SER A 3 -0.27 9.03 -20.75
CA SER A 3 -0.28 7.59 -20.60
C SER A 3 -1.37 6.99 -21.49
N LYS A 4 -1.08 5.86 -22.11
CA LYS A 4 -2.03 5.11 -22.93
C LYS A 4 -3.08 4.36 -22.11
N LEU A 5 -3.13 4.57 -20.80
CA LEU A 5 -4.16 4.01 -19.94
C LEU A 5 -5.44 4.79 -20.12
N ASP A 6 -6.57 4.14 -19.92
CA ASP A 6 -7.86 4.80 -19.94
C ASP A 6 -7.83 6.03 -19.02
N PRO A 7 -8.25 7.21 -19.53
CA PRO A 7 -8.28 8.41 -18.70
C PRO A 7 -9.09 8.16 -17.44
N GLY A 8 -8.47 8.36 -16.28
CA GLY A 8 -9.11 8.17 -15.01
C GLY A 8 -8.88 6.83 -14.32
N GLU A 9 -8.40 5.79 -15.02
CA GLU A 9 -8.07 4.53 -14.36
C GLU A 9 -6.80 4.67 -13.53
N ARG A 10 -6.84 4.18 -12.28
CA ARG A 10 -5.72 4.23 -11.35
C ARG A 10 -5.64 2.95 -10.53
N VAL A 11 -4.42 2.57 -10.17
CA VAL A 11 -4.21 1.64 -9.07
C VAL A 11 -4.13 2.47 -7.80
N ILE A 12 -5.03 2.21 -6.88
CA ILE A 12 -5.09 2.90 -5.59
C ILE A 12 -4.46 2.00 -4.56
N LEU A 13 -3.53 2.55 -3.79
CA LEU A 13 -2.77 1.82 -2.80
C LEU A 13 -2.85 2.52 -1.46
N PHE A 14 -3.16 1.76 -0.42
CA PHE A 14 -3.08 2.22 0.96
C PHE A 14 -1.98 1.47 1.69
N THR A 15 -1.26 2.18 2.53
CA THR A 15 -0.38 1.58 3.54
C THR A 15 -0.90 1.94 4.92
N ASP A 16 -0.62 1.08 5.89
CA ASP A 16 -0.95 1.35 7.29
C ASP A 16 0.11 0.75 8.21
N LEU A 17 0.54 1.53 9.19
CA LEU A 17 1.54 1.10 10.17
C LEU A 17 0.85 0.35 11.30
N VAL A 18 1.29 -0.87 11.55
CA VAL A 18 0.69 -1.72 12.58
C VAL A 18 1.17 -1.29 13.97
N GLY A 19 0.22 -1.05 14.88
CA GLY A 19 0.53 -0.82 16.30
C GLY A 19 1.27 0.48 16.60
N SER A 20 1.03 1.54 15.82
CA SER A 20 1.72 2.82 16.01
C SER A 20 1.39 3.48 17.34
N THR A 21 0.15 3.35 17.82
CA THR A 21 -0.27 3.92 19.10
C THR A 21 0.48 3.28 20.26
N GLU A 22 0.54 1.96 20.30
CA GLU A 22 1.27 1.20 21.32
C GLU A 22 2.76 1.49 21.25
N MET A 23 3.32 1.60 20.05
CA MET A 23 4.72 1.96 19.84
C MET A 23 5.01 3.34 20.44
N THR A 24 4.15 4.31 20.18
CA THR A 24 4.30 5.66 20.70
C THR A 24 4.28 5.66 22.25
N HIS A 25 3.41 4.87 22.83
CA HIS A 25 3.36 4.72 24.30
C HIS A 25 4.65 4.12 24.85
N ARG A 26 5.21 3.11 24.19
CA ARG A 26 6.45 2.46 24.64
C ARG A 26 7.67 3.36 24.49
N LEU A 27 7.78 4.07 23.38
CA LEU A 27 8.96 4.88 23.04
C LEU A 27 8.91 6.30 23.64
N GLY A 28 7.70 6.84 23.81
CA GLY A 28 7.51 8.26 24.07
C GLY A 28 7.48 9.07 22.76
N ASP A 29 6.96 10.27 22.83
CA ASP A 29 6.68 11.09 21.65
C ASP A 29 7.91 11.41 20.81
N LYS A 30 9.03 11.70 21.47
CA LYS A 30 10.26 12.11 20.78
C LYS A 30 10.84 10.99 19.92
N ASP A 31 11.02 9.81 20.49
CA ASP A 31 11.59 8.66 19.76
C ASP A 31 10.61 8.09 18.73
N ALA A 32 9.33 8.08 19.06
CA ALA A 32 8.29 7.69 18.11
C ALA A 32 8.30 8.60 16.88
N MET A 33 8.48 9.91 17.08
CA MET A 33 8.55 10.86 15.96
C MET A 33 9.77 10.61 15.08
N VAL A 34 10.91 10.22 15.63
CA VAL A 34 12.10 9.86 14.86
C VAL A 34 11.78 8.66 13.94
N LEU A 35 11.16 7.61 14.49
CA LEU A 35 10.75 6.44 13.69
C LEU A 35 9.72 6.78 12.63
N LEU A 36 8.74 7.62 12.95
CA LEU A 36 7.73 8.05 11.98
C LEU A 36 8.33 8.85 10.81
N ARG A 37 9.35 9.67 11.08
CA ARG A 37 10.07 10.37 10.02
C ARG A 37 10.81 9.39 9.11
N LYS A 38 11.42 8.35 9.67
CA LYS A 38 12.07 7.28 8.89
C LYS A 38 11.06 6.51 8.07
N HIS A 39 9.91 6.18 8.64
CA HIS A 39 8.78 5.59 7.93
C HIS A 39 8.38 6.44 6.72
N ASN A 40 8.17 7.73 6.94
CA ASN A 40 7.76 8.64 5.87
C ASN A 40 8.81 8.73 4.75
N SER A 41 10.09 8.74 5.11
CA SER A 41 11.18 8.75 4.13
C SER A 41 11.22 7.49 3.28
N ILE A 42 11.02 6.34 3.87
CA ILE A 42 10.96 5.05 3.14
C ILE A 42 9.80 5.07 2.15
N ILE A 43 8.62 5.50 2.59
CA ILE A 43 7.43 5.58 1.74
C ILE A 43 7.67 6.52 0.56
N ARG A 44 8.14 7.74 0.81
CA ARG A 44 8.37 8.74 -0.23
C ARG A 44 9.43 8.33 -1.23
N ASN A 45 10.53 7.73 -0.75
CA ASN A 45 11.56 7.19 -1.62
C ASN A 45 11.02 6.08 -2.53
N GLY A 46 10.25 5.17 -1.96
CA GLY A 46 9.64 4.08 -2.72
C GLY A 46 8.69 4.60 -3.80
N LEU A 47 7.87 5.59 -3.46
CA LEU A 47 6.96 6.22 -4.43
C LEU A 47 7.74 6.89 -5.57
N LYS A 48 8.79 7.64 -5.23
CA LYS A 48 9.59 8.34 -6.24
C LYS A 48 10.25 7.37 -7.22
N VAL A 49 10.82 6.27 -6.71
CA VAL A 49 11.49 5.27 -7.55
C VAL A 49 10.49 4.55 -8.45
N ASN A 50 9.28 4.30 -7.97
CA ASN A 50 8.27 3.52 -8.69
C ASN A 50 7.18 4.37 -9.34
N GLU A 51 7.41 5.67 -9.46
CA GLU A 51 6.49 6.59 -10.15
C GLU A 51 5.09 6.62 -9.54
N GLY A 52 5.01 6.44 -8.23
CA GLY A 52 3.77 6.58 -7.48
C GLY A 52 3.51 8.04 -7.10
N ARG A 53 2.24 8.38 -7.00
CA ARG A 53 1.81 9.70 -6.55
C ARG A 53 1.27 9.60 -5.13
N GLU A 54 1.85 10.37 -4.22
CA GLU A 54 1.29 10.50 -2.87
C GLU A 54 0.02 11.36 -2.95
N ILE A 55 -1.11 10.82 -2.51
CA ILE A 55 -2.38 11.54 -2.51
C ILE A 55 -2.55 12.27 -1.17
N LYS A 56 -2.46 11.52 -0.07
CA LYS A 56 -2.59 12.12 1.28
C LYS A 56 -2.12 11.14 2.35
N HIS A 57 -1.87 11.66 3.53
CA HIS A 57 -1.68 10.87 4.74
C HIS A 57 -3.03 10.41 5.28
N THR A 58 -3.09 9.21 5.85
CA THR A 58 -4.29 8.61 6.41
C THR A 58 -4.05 8.13 7.84
N GLY A 59 -3.70 9.06 8.73
CA GLY A 59 -3.30 8.70 10.09
C GLY A 59 -1.94 8.03 10.09
N ASP A 60 -1.89 6.70 10.22
CA ASP A 60 -0.66 5.92 10.34
C ASP A 60 -0.14 5.40 9.00
N GLY A 61 -0.64 5.89 7.89
CA GLY A 61 -0.24 5.43 6.57
C GLY A 61 -0.43 6.49 5.51
N ILE A 62 -0.45 6.05 4.27
CA ILE A 62 -0.70 6.93 3.13
C ILE A 62 -1.69 6.31 2.16
N MET A 63 -2.33 7.18 1.37
CA MET A 63 -2.99 6.81 0.14
C MET A 63 -2.13 7.28 -1.02
N ALA A 64 -1.84 6.38 -1.95
CA ALA A 64 -1.08 6.67 -3.15
C ALA A 64 -1.81 6.13 -4.38
N SER A 65 -1.47 6.64 -5.55
CA SER A 65 -1.98 6.15 -6.82
C SER A 65 -0.83 5.86 -7.78
N PHE A 66 -1.06 4.87 -8.64
CA PHE A 66 -0.13 4.47 -9.68
C PHE A 66 -0.88 4.33 -11.01
N LEU A 67 -0.20 4.66 -12.08
CA LEU A 67 -0.71 4.40 -13.43
C LEU A 67 -0.40 2.97 -13.88
N ASP A 68 0.58 2.34 -13.25
CA ASP A 68 1.10 1.02 -13.61
C ASP A 68 1.02 0.10 -12.39
N ALA A 69 0.28 -1.00 -12.55
CA ALA A 69 0.09 -1.97 -11.47
C ALA A 69 1.38 -2.71 -11.08
N ASP A 70 2.26 -2.97 -12.05
CA ASP A 70 3.55 -3.61 -11.77
C ASP A 70 4.42 -2.72 -10.89
N LYS A 71 4.42 -1.41 -11.16
CA LYS A 71 5.15 -0.44 -10.33
C LYS A 71 4.56 -0.32 -8.93
N ALA A 72 3.25 -0.47 -8.78
CA ALA A 72 2.63 -0.49 -7.47
C ALA A 72 3.11 -1.70 -6.65
N LEU A 73 3.23 -2.87 -7.27
CA LEU A 73 3.79 -4.05 -6.61
C LEU A 73 5.28 -3.90 -6.33
N ASP A 74 6.04 -3.34 -7.26
CA ASP A 74 7.46 -3.04 -7.05
C ASP A 74 7.65 -2.09 -5.87
N PHE A 75 6.79 -1.09 -5.76
CA PHE A 75 6.77 -0.19 -4.60
C PHE A 75 6.56 -0.97 -3.30
N SER A 76 5.55 -1.84 -3.26
CA SER A 76 5.25 -2.65 -2.09
C SER A 76 6.45 -3.51 -1.67
N ASN A 77 7.10 -4.15 -2.64
CA ASN A 77 8.28 -4.95 -2.40
C ASN A 77 9.46 -4.10 -1.89
N ARG A 78 9.68 -2.94 -2.49
CA ARG A 78 10.75 -2.02 -2.11
C ARG A 78 10.60 -1.53 -0.67
N ILE A 79 9.42 -1.08 -0.28
CA ILE A 79 9.24 -0.58 1.09
C ILE A 79 9.36 -1.71 2.11
N LYS A 80 8.92 -2.92 1.76
CA LYS A 80 9.07 -4.09 2.63
C LYS A 80 10.54 -4.39 2.93
N GLU A 81 11.39 -4.33 1.90
CA GLU A 81 12.84 -4.48 2.05
C GLU A 81 13.44 -3.36 2.89
N ASP A 82 13.08 -2.12 2.62
CA ASP A 82 13.59 -0.96 3.34
C ASP A 82 13.17 -0.96 4.82
N PHE A 83 11.94 -1.37 5.13
CA PHE A 83 11.50 -1.54 6.51
C PHE A 83 12.24 -2.69 7.20
N SER A 84 12.48 -3.79 6.49
CA SER A 84 13.27 -4.90 7.03
C SER A 84 14.68 -4.46 7.39
N ASP A 85 15.33 -3.67 6.53
CA ASP A 85 16.67 -3.13 6.80
C ASP A 85 16.66 -2.17 7.99
N LEU A 86 15.64 -1.32 8.09
CA LEU A 86 15.49 -0.43 9.24
C LEU A 86 15.32 -1.22 10.54
N ASN A 87 14.50 -2.26 10.51
CA ASN A 87 14.23 -3.11 11.68
C ASN A 87 15.47 -3.86 12.14
N LYS A 88 16.34 -4.26 11.23
CA LYS A 88 17.61 -4.92 11.56
C LYS A 88 18.55 -4.01 12.36
N LYS A 89 18.48 -2.71 12.16
CA LYS A 89 19.28 -1.74 12.94
C LYS A 89 18.80 -1.64 14.38
N ASN A 90 17.51 -1.91 14.62
CA ASN A 90 16.89 -2.01 15.94
C ASN A 90 17.25 -0.84 16.88
N GLU A 91 17.28 0.36 16.33
CA GLU A 91 17.74 1.57 17.06
C GLU A 91 16.95 1.83 18.36
N PHE A 92 15.63 1.57 18.32
CA PHE A 92 14.76 1.82 19.47
C PHE A 92 14.11 0.54 20.02
N GLY A 93 14.53 -0.64 19.56
CA GLY A 93 13.94 -1.90 19.98
C GLY A 93 12.52 -2.14 19.45
N GLU A 94 12.12 -1.42 18.41
CA GLU A 94 10.79 -1.51 17.81
C GLU A 94 10.88 -1.86 16.33
N ASP A 95 10.11 -2.83 15.90
CA ASP A 95 9.97 -3.19 14.48
C ASP A 95 8.77 -2.48 13.86
N LEU A 96 8.98 -1.84 12.72
CA LEU A 96 7.89 -1.28 11.92
C LEU A 96 7.31 -2.36 11.03
N LYS A 97 6.01 -2.58 11.13
CA LYS A 97 5.27 -3.56 10.34
C LYS A 97 4.19 -2.84 9.56
N ILE A 98 4.11 -3.09 8.27
CA ILE A 98 3.24 -2.35 7.36
C ILE A 98 2.23 -3.29 6.72
N LYS A 99 0.99 -2.83 6.62
CA LYS A 99 -0.05 -3.46 5.80
C LYS A 99 -0.17 -2.67 4.51
N VAL A 100 -0.36 -3.38 3.40
CA VAL A 100 -0.55 -2.76 2.08
C VAL A 100 -1.76 -3.38 1.40
N GLY A 101 -2.59 -2.53 0.81
CA GLY A 101 -3.73 -2.98 0.01
C GLY A 101 -3.82 -2.21 -1.29
N LEU A 102 -4.09 -2.92 -2.40
CA LEU A 102 -4.21 -2.34 -3.74
C LEU A 102 -5.51 -2.75 -4.42
N HIS A 103 -6.05 -1.82 -5.20
CA HIS A 103 -7.22 -2.05 -6.03
C HIS A 103 -7.12 -1.17 -7.28
N SER A 104 -7.58 -1.67 -8.42
CA SER A 104 -7.63 -0.90 -9.65
C SER A 104 -9.07 -0.50 -9.96
N GLY A 105 -9.29 0.76 -10.31
CA GLY A 105 -10.61 1.28 -10.65
C GLY A 105 -10.55 2.69 -11.19
N PHE A 106 -11.70 3.34 -11.20
CA PHE A 106 -11.87 4.67 -11.77
C PHE A 106 -12.32 5.65 -10.67
N PRO A 107 -11.39 6.17 -9.86
CA PRO A 107 -11.74 7.14 -8.82
C PRO A 107 -12.12 8.49 -9.43
N VAL A 108 -12.87 9.26 -8.67
CA VAL A 108 -13.14 10.67 -8.99
C VAL A 108 -12.02 11.51 -8.40
N GLU A 109 -11.35 12.31 -9.22
CA GLU A 109 -10.30 13.22 -8.75
C GLU A 109 -10.89 14.62 -8.55
N GLU A 110 -10.68 15.18 -7.37
CA GLU A 110 -11.11 16.55 -7.03
C GLU A 110 -10.16 17.12 -5.98
N ASN A 111 -9.68 18.34 -6.20
CA ASN A 111 -8.78 19.04 -5.28
C ASN A 111 -7.55 18.23 -4.88
N ASN A 112 -6.95 17.52 -5.84
CA ASN A 112 -5.79 16.66 -5.65
C ASN A 112 -6.04 15.46 -4.69
N ASP A 113 -7.30 15.09 -4.51
CA ASP A 113 -7.70 13.92 -3.74
C ASP A 113 -8.51 12.97 -4.62
N LEU A 114 -8.65 11.73 -4.20
CA LEU A 114 -9.40 10.69 -4.91
C LEU A 114 -10.58 10.23 -4.07
N PHE A 115 -11.71 10.01 -4.72
CA PHE A 115 -12.96 9.63 -4.09
C PHE A 115 -13.65 8.49 -4.85
N GLY A 116 -14.57 7.84 -4.17
CA GLY A 116 -15.48 6.88 -4.77
C GLY A 116 -15.26 5.45 -4.28
N THR A 117 -16.01 4.52 -4.88
CA THR A 117 -16.03 3.11 -4.49
C THR A 117 -14.65 2.47 -4.61
N SER A 118 -13.88 2.82 -5.66
CA SER A 118 -12.54 2.28 -5.86
C SER A 118 -11.62 2.60 -4.68
N VAL A 119 -11.72 3.80 -4.14
CA VAL A 119 -10.94 4.22 -2.97
C VAL A 119 -11.37 3.42 -1.73
N GLN A 120 -12.67 3.25 -1.54
CA GLN A 120 -13.21 2.49 -0.42
C GLN A 120 -12.75 1.03 -0.45
N VAL A 121 -12.79 0.40 -1.63
CA VAL A 121 -12.32 -0.98 -1.78
C VAL A 121 -10.84 -1.09 -1.43
N ALA A 122 -10.00 -0.21 -1.97
CA ALA A 122 -8.56 -0.22 -1.69
C ALA A 122 -8.29 -0.09 -0.17
N ALA A 123 -8.99 0.82 0.50
CA ALA A 123 -8.86 1.00 1.95
C ALA A 123 -9.26 -0.26 2.72
N ARG A 124 -10.36 -0.91 2.33
CA ARG A 124 -10.82 -2.15 2.96
C ARG A 124 -9.86 -3.31 2.74
N VAL A 125 -9.27 -3.41 1.56
CA VAL A 125 -8.25 -4.42 1.26
C VAL A 125 -7.05 -4.25 2.19
N CYS A 126 -6.59 -3.01 2.38
CA CYS A 126 -5.49 -2.72 3.31
C CYS A 126 -5.86 -3.11 4.75
N ASP A 127 -7.06 -2.75 5.20
CA ASP A 127 -7.54 -3.11 6.54
C ASP A 127 -7.58 -4.63 6.75
N HIS A 128 -7.89 -5.37 5.68
CA HIS A 128 -7.99 -6.83 5.71
C HIS A 128 -6.63 -7.52 5.77
N ALA A 129 -5.56 -6.84 5.38
CA ALA A 129 -4.21 -7.39 5.38
C ALA A 129 -3.70 -7.61 6.81
N SER A 130 -2.83 -8.59 6.95
CA SER A 130 -2.06 -8.82 8.19
C SER A 130 -0.75 -8.03 8.14
N ALA A 131 -0.05 -7.98 9.26
CA ALA A 131 1.25 -7.31 9.34
C ALA A 131 2.22 -7.85 8.29
N ASN A 132 2.88 -6.94 7.58
CA ASN A 132 3.84 -7.22 6.50
C ASN A 132 3.22 -7.92 5.28
N GLU A 133 1.90 -7.88 5.16
CA GLU A 133 1.18 -8.49 4.06
C GLU A 133 0.77 -7.43 3.03
N THR A 134 0.91 -7.79 1.75
CA THR A 134 0.42 -6.98 0.62
C THR A 134 -0.71 -7.74 -0.06
N LEU A 135 -1.91 -7.19 -0.01
CA LEU A 135 -3.10 -7.75 -0.65
C LEU A 135 -3.51 -6.90 -1.85
N LEU A 136 -4.01 -7.57 -2.88
CA LEU A 136 -4.55 -6.88 -4.05
C LEU A 136 -5.81 -7.60 -4.55
N THR A 137 -6.69 -6.82 -5.16
CA THR A 137 -7.90 -7.37 -5.76
C THR A 137 -7.61 -8.01 -7.11
N SER A 138 -8.55 -8.82 -7.61
CA SER A 138 -8.45 -9.42 -8.94
C SER A 138 -8.29 -8.36 -10.04
N THR A 139 -8.97 -7.21 -9.93
CA THR A 139 -8.85 -6.15 -10.92
C THR A 139 -7.45 -5.56 -10.96
N ALA A 140 -6.81 -5.37 -9.81
CA ALA A 140 -5.42 -4.92 -9.75
C ALA A 140 -4.49 -6.00 -10.31
N LYS A 141 -4.70 -7.27 -9.96
CA LYS A 141 -3.91 -8.39 -10.48
C LYS A 141 -3.97 -8.47 -12.00
N GLU A 142 -5.15 -8.30 -12.59
CA GLU A 142 -5.34 -8.34 -14.04
C GLU A 142 -4.58 -7.26 -14.79
N LYS A 143 -4.27 -6.14 -14.13
CA LYS A 143 -3.50 -5.05 -14.71
C LYS A 143 -1.99 -5.30 -14.66
N CYS A 144 -1.54 -6.28 -13.92
CA CYS A 144 -0.13 -6.64 -13.85
C CYS A 144 0.30 -7.37 -15.12
N LYS A 145 1.40 -6.91 -15.72
CA LYS A 145 1.95 -7.48 -16.96
C LYS A 145 3.21 -8.31 -16.70
N ASN A 146 3.92 -8.01 -15.62
CA ASN A 146 5.14 -8.74 -15.27
C ASN A 146 4.80 -10.06 -14.59
N LYS A 147 5.12 -11.16 -15.27
CA LYS A 147 4.83 -12.51 -14.79
C LYS A 147 5.79 -13.00 -13.70
N ASN A 148 6.82 -12.23 -13.39
CA ASN A 148 7.75 -12.55 -12.31
C ASN A 148 7.21 -12.21 -10.91
N HIS A 149 6.09 -11.51 -10.82
CA HIS A 149 5.43 -11.29 -9.55
C HIS A 149 4.85 -12.60 -9.02
N ASN A 150 5.16 -12.91 -7.77
CA ASN A 150 4.58 -14.07 -7.10
C ASN A 150 3.28 -13.65 -6.41
N ILE A 151 2.17 -13.94 -7.07
CA ILE A 151 0.83 -13.57 -6.60
C ILE A 151 0.05 -14.86 -6.38
N GLN A 152 -0.41 -15.07 -5.16
CA GLN A 152 -1.16 -16.27 -4.77
C GLN A 152 -2.60 -15.88 -4.43
N ARG A 153 -3.53 -16.75 -4.80
CA ARG A 153 -4.91 -16.54 -4.39
C ARG A 153 -5.03 -16.64 -2.88
N SER A 154 -5.68 -15.65 -2.29
CA SER A 154 -6.04 -15.66 -0.87
C SER A 154 -7.50 -16.10 -0.75
N GLN A 155 -8.35 -15.29 -0.19
CA GLN A 155 -9.77 -15.59 0.01
C GLN A 155 -10.62 -14.49 -0.60
N ASN A 156 -11.89 -14.78 -0.82
CA ASN A 156 -12.85 -13.77 -1.18
C ASN A 156 -13.30 -13.03 0.08
N ALA A 157 -13.62 -11.76 -0.05
CA ALA A 157 -14.09 -10.97 1.06
C ALA A 157 -15.31 -10.14 0.67
N ASN A 158 -16.23 -9.98 1.62
CA ASN A 158 -17.35 -9.07 1.52
C ASN A 158 -17.07 -7.87 2.39
N PHE A 159 -17.00 -6.69 1.79
CA PHE A 159 -16.71 -5.46 2.51
C PHE A 159 -17.97 -4.63 2.71
N LYS A 160 -18.09 -4.03 3.88
CA LYS A 160 -19.20 -3.13 4.20
C LYS A 160 -19.24 -1.97 3.19
N GLY A 161 -20.41 -1.74 2.58
CA GLY A 161 -20.60 -0.69 1.59
C GLY A 161 -20.23 -1.09 0.16
N VAL A 162 -19.76 -2.32 -0.05
CA VAL A 162 -19.45 -2.87 -1.36
C VAL A 162 -20.43 -3.99 -1.64
N SER A 163 -21.18 -3.88 -2.76
CA SER A 163 -22.27 -4.80 -3.06
C SER A 163 -21.81 -6.18 -3.54
N GLU A 164 -20.55 -6.30 -3.99
CA GLU A 164 -20.03 -7.53 -4.58
C GLU A 164 -18.96 -8.16 -3.68
N GLU A 165 -18.87 -9.48 -3.73
CA GLU A 165 -17.77 -10.21 -3.16
C GLU A 165 -16.50 -9.92 -3.95
N ILE A 166 -15.41 -9.61 -3.25
CA ILE A 166 -14.13 -9.23 -3.86
C ILE A 166 -13.15 -10.39 -3.73
N SER A 167 -12.58 -10.80 -4.86
CA SER A 167 -11.49 -11.78 -4.90
C SER A 167 -10.19 -11.11 -4.52
N ILE A 168 -9.49 -11.65 -3.51
CA ILE A 168 -8.27 -11.10 -2.95
C ILE A 168 -7.11 -12.05 -3.20
N TYR A 169 -5.97 -11.45 -3.55
CA TYR A 169 -4.71 -12.13 -3.80
C TYR A 169 -3.63 -11.59 -2.88
N HIS A 170 -2.66 -12.42 -2.59
CA HIS A 170 -1.51 -12.08 -1.75
C HIS A 170 -0.26 -11.97 -2.62
N TYR A 171 0.41 -10.82 -2.58
CA TYR A 171 1.67 -10.60 -3.26
C TYR A 171 2.83 -10.96 -2.33
N ILE A 172 3.69 -11.88 -2.77
CA ILE A 172 4.77 -12.42 -1.94
C ILE A 172 6.15 -11.94 -2.41
N GLY A 173 6.20 -11.12 -3.44
CA GLY A 173 7.43 -10.61 -3.99
C GLY A 173 7.74 -11.18 -5.37
N SER A 174 8.99 -11.06 -5.80
CA SER A 174 9.42 -11.58 -7.09
C SER A 174 9.68 -13.08 -7.02
N LYS A 175 9.43 -13.80 -8.14
CA LYS A 175 9.70 -15.24 -8.27
C LYS A 175 11.19 -15.58 -8.35
N ILE A 176 12.03 -14.58 -8.49
CA ILE A 176 13.48 -14.76 -8.63
C ILE A 176 14.16 -14.68 -7.26
#